data_43bae4b7c97801079650a828bc612b17
#
_entry.id   43bae4b7c97801079650a828bc612b17
#
_cell.length_a   1.000
_cell.length_b   1.000
_cell.length_c   1.000
_cell.angle_alpha   90.00
_cell.angle_beta   90.00
_cell.angle_gamma   90.00
#
_symmetry.space_group_name_H-M   'P 1'
#
loop_
_entity.id
_entity.type
_entity.pdbx_description
1 polymer ?
#
loop_
_entity_poly.entity_id
_entity_poly.type
_entity_poly.pdbx_seq_one_letter_code
_entity_poly.pdbx_strand_id
1 'polypeptide(L)'
;MQVAITGLVIFLLVKLAEGFYGDRALEKRFTRWRSERSIHAGLSWTGAAIAGALVLFIYPLTIYRFSAAEPPSWLTTFPADSGLRIGAARAIDGAFDWLAIAGEGVFDSITFAIRTLLDALELMLVATPWPVVMVAICAIAWLLAGARVAIFTAAAMAYLALFGFWEKSMATVALLGAAAVICVAIGVPAGIWFSKSEKAYAAARPVLDFMQTMPAFVYLIPVIAFFGTGKPPGILATLVFGMPPVIRLTALGMKGVPGNVTEAAAAFGATRRFRLWKVELPLAMPSIKTGVNQTILMCLSMVVIASLIGAKGLGEDVLEALQYAAEGQGMLAGLAILFCAMALDRIVAGRSAPASA
;
A
#
# COMPACT_ATOMS: atom_id res chain seq x y z
N MET A 1 -7.70 35.98 17.28
CA MET A 1 -7.06 34.86 16.60
C MET A 1 -7.92 33.59 16.67
N GLN A 2 -8.42 33.18 17.86
CA GLN A 2 -9.25 31.96 18.01
C GLN A 2 -10.59 32.01 17.26
N VAL A 3 -11.28 33.16 17.24
CA VAL A 3 -12.56 33.33 16.53
C VAL A 3 -12.39 33.13 15.00
N ALA A 4 -11.25 33.56 14.45
CA ALA A 4 -10.92 33.35 13.05
C ALA A 4 -10.63 31.87 12.74
N ILE A 5 -9.97 31.16 13.65
CA ILE A 5 -9.70 29.72 13.51
C ILE A 5 -10.99 28.90 13.57
N THR A 6 -11.89 29.24 14.49
CA THR A 6 -13.20 28.57 14.60
C THR A 6 -14.05 28.83 13.36
N GLY A 7 -14.06 30.06 12.84
CA GLY A 7 -14.72 30.38 11.57
C GLY A 7 -14.17 29.59 10.39
N LEU A 8 -12.84 29.43 10.33
CA LEU A 8 -12.16 28.65 9.30
C LEU A 8 -12.50 27.16 9.41
N VAL A 9 -12.56 26.60 10.64
CA VAL A 9 -12.93 25.19 10.87
C VAL A 9 -14.38 24.92 10.47
N ILE A 10 -15.30 25.83 10.83
CA ILE A 10 -16.72 25.72 10.44
C ILE A 10 -16.85 25.83 8.91
N PHE A 11 -16.13 26.76 8.29
CA PHE A 11 -16.11 26.90 6.82
C PHE A 11 -15.56 25.63 6.13
N LEU A 12 -14.47 25.05 6.65
CA LEU A 12 -13.88 23.81 6.15
C LEU A 12 -14.83 22.61 6.33
N LEU A 13 -15.53 22.50 7.47
CA LEU A 13 -16.50 21.43 7.71
C LEU A 13 -17.72 21.56 6.79
N VAL A 14 -18.20 22.79 6.56
CA VAL A 14 -19.27 23.05 5.58
C VAL A 14 -18.83 22.70 4.16
N LYS A 15 -17.59 23.07 3.77
CA LYS A 15 -17.01 22.72 2.48
C LYS A 15 -16.76 21.21 2.31
N LEU A 16 -16.34 20.51 3.35
CA LEU A 16 -16.22 19.06 3.34
C LEU A 16 -17.61 18.37 3.24
N ALA A 17 -18.60 18.87 3.95
CA ALA A 17 -19.97 18.36 3.84
C ALA A 17 -20.56 18.64 2.44
N GLU A 18 -20.30 19.82 1.85
CA GLU A 18 -20.64 20.11 0.46
C GLU A 18 -19.93 19.17 -0.52
N GLY A 19 -18.62 18.87 -0.32
CA GLY A 19 -17.88 17.94 -1.16
C GLY A 19 -18.39 16.50 -1.09
N PHE A 20 -18.71 15.99 0.11
CA PHE A 20 -19.20 14.61 0.30
C PHE A 20 -20.64 14.39 -0.16
N TYR A 21 -21.52 15.36 0.04
CA TYR A 21 -22.93 15.27 -0.34
C TYR A 21 -23.24 16.01 -1.65
N GLY A 22 -22.37 16.95 -2.05
CA GLY A 22 -22.57 17.85 -3.18
C GLY A 22 -22.53 17.14 -4.52
N ASP A 23 -21.57 16.26 -4.74
CA ASP A 23 -21.38 15.64 -6.06
C ASP A 23 -22.57 14.75 -6.47
N ARG A 24 -23.06 13.91 -5.57
CA ARG A 24 -24.23 13.06 -5.87
C ARG A 24 -25.55 13.85 -5.94
N ALA A 25 -25.68 14.88 -5.14
CA ALA A 25 -26.86 15.76 -5.17
C ALA A 25 -26.82 16.73 -6.36
N LEU A 26 -25.61 17.24 -6.69
CA LEU A 26 -25.38 18.09 -7.87
C LEU A 26 -25.56 17.31 -9.17
N GLU A 27 -25.09 16.09 -9.28
CA GLU A 27 -25.25 15.26 -10.47
C GLU A 27 -26.71 14.87 -10.70
N LYS A 28 -27.45 14.52 -9.64
CA LYS A 28 -28.91 14.31 -9.72
C LYS A 28 -29.69 15.60 -10.01
N ARG A 29 -29.23 16.76 -9.51
CA ARG A 29 -29.84 18.06 -9.83
C ARG A 29 -29.47 18.53 -11.23
N PHE A 30 -28.22 18.31 -11.66
CA PHE A 30 -27.78 18.67 -13.01
C PHE A 30 -28.50 17.84 -14.07
N THR A 31 -28.72 16.56 -13.85
CA THR A 31 -29.51 15.71 -14.76
C THR A 31 -30.96 16.12 -14.79
N ARG A 32 -31.59 16.49 -13.66
CA ARG A 32 -32.93 17.04 -13.62
C ARG A 32 -33.04 18.44 -14.24
N TRP A 33 -32.06 19.31 -13.98
CA TRP A 33 -31.99 20.65 -14.59
C TRP A 33 -31.80 20.56 -16.12
N ARG A 34 -31.07 19.57 -16.59
CA ARG A 34 -30.91 19.34 -18.04
C ARG A 34 -32.17 18.83 -18.71
N SER A 35 -33.03 18.15 -17.97
CA SER A 35 -34.34 17.68 -18.46
C SER A 35 -35.48 18.70 -18.26
N GLU A 36 -35.41 19.50 -17.19
CA GLU A 36 -36.43 20.51 -16.85
C GLU A 36 -35.77 21.83 -16.49
N ARG A 37 -35.76 22.81 -17.42
CA ARG A 37 -35.12 24.14 -17.24
C ARG A 37 -35.75 25.02 -16.13
N SER A 38 -36.70 24.52 -15.36
CA SER A 38 -37.44 25.25 -14.31
C SER A 38 -36.85 25.13 -12.90
N ILE A 39 -35.80 24.29 -12.69
CA ILE A 39 -35.26 24.08 -11.36
C ILE A 39 -34.10 25.05 -11.11
N HIS A 40 -34.29 26.00 -10.17
CA HIS A 40 -33.25 26.93 -9.75
C HIS A 40 -32.09 26.18 -9.05
N ALA A 41 -30.88 26.41 -9.51
CA ALA A 41 -29.63 25.87 -8.91
C ALA A 41 -29.25 26.67 -7.64
N GLY A 42 -30.10 26.60 -6.59
CA GLY A 42 -29.86 27.22 -5.30
C GLY A 42 -29.78 26.19 -4.16
N LEU A 43 -29.12 26.54 -3.07
CA LEU A 43 -29.18 25.78 -1.83
C LEU A 43 -30.64 25.49 -1.50
N SER A 44 -31.01 24.24 -1.22
CA SER A 44 -32.36 23.93 -0.77
C SER A 44 -32.58 24.68 0.54
N TRP A 45 -33.76 25.31 0.69
CA TRP A 45 -34.12 25.98 1.95
C TRP A 45 -33.92 25.09 3.17
N THR A 46 -34.11 23.78 3.03
CA THR A 46 -33.79 22.79 4.06
C THR A 46 -32.30 22.70 4.38
N GLY A 47 -31.42 22.72 3.38
CA GLY A 47 -29.96 22.72 3.60
C GLY A 47 -29.48 24.03 4.23
N ALA A 48 -30.02 25.16 3.81
CA ALA A 48 -29.74 26.47 4.41
C ALA A 48 -30.25 26.57 5.86
N ALA A 49 -31.42 26.01 6.15
CA ALA A 49 -31.97 25.97 7.50
C ALA A 49 -31.16 25.07 8.43
N ILE A 50 -30.71 23.88 7.96
CA ILE A 50 -29.83 22.99 8.73
C ILE A 50 -28.48 23.65 8.98
N ALA A 51 -27.86 24.26 7.98
CA ALA A 51 -26.59 24.96 8.14
C ALA A 51 -26.73 26.17 9.10
N GLY A 52 -27.81 26.93 8.99
CA GLY A 52 -28.12 28.02 9.90
C GLY A 52 -28.34 27.54 11.34
N ALA A 53 -29.09 26.45 11.54
CA ALA A 53 -29.31 25.85 12.86
C ALA A 53 -28.01 25.32 13.47
N LEU A 54 -27.14 24.69 12.67
CA LEU A 54 -25.84 24.25 13.15
C LEU A 54 -24.93 25.42 13.55
N VAL A 55 -24.91 26.50 12.79
CA VAL A 55 -24.15 27.71 13.13
C VAL A 55 -24.72 28.34 14.41
N LEU A 56 -26.03 28.48 14.52
CA LEU A 56 -26.71 29.05 15.69
C LEU A 56 -26.49 28.19 16.96
N PHE A 57 -26.27 26.90 16.83
CA PHE A 57 -26.02 26.01 17.96
C PHE A 57 -24.52 25.94 18.31
N ILE A 58 -23.65 25.77 17.31
CA ILE A 58 -22.20 25.59 17.54
C ILE A 58 -21.54 26.91 17.97
N TYR A 59 -21.94 28.04 17.38
CA TYR A 59 -21.31 29.33 17.64
C TYR A 59 -21.43 29.78 19.12
N PRO A 60 -22.65 29.79 19.75
CA PRO A 60 -22.78 30.13 21.15
C PRO A 60 -22.05 29.16 22.11
N LEU A 61 -22.08 27.86 21.80
CA LEU A 61 -21.34 26.85 22.59
C LEU A 61 -19.82 27.09 22.53
N THR A 62 -19.32 27.47 21.36
CA THR A 62 -17.90 27.77 21.19
C THR A 62 -17.51 29.04 21.95
N ILE A 63 -18.33 30.12 21.84
CA ILE A 63 -18.08 31.34 22.60
C ILE A 63 -18.12 31.04 24.10
N TYR A 64 -19.16 30.34 24.56
CA TYR A 64 -19.31 30.01 25.98
C TYR A 64 -18.12 29.20 26.51
N ARG A 65 -17.59 28.24 25.73
CA ARG A 65 -16.40 27.47 26.06
C ARG A 65 -15.17 28.33 26.32
N PHE A 66 -14.98 29.42 25.55
CA PHE A 66 -13.80 30.27 25.61
C PHE A 66 -13.98 31.55 26.45
N SER A 67 -15.22 31.94 26.76
CA SER A 67 -15.54 33.15 27.53
C SER A 67 -15.85 32.88 29.00
N ALA A 68 -16.29 31.68 29.34
CA ALA A 68 -16.60 31.33 30.72
C ALA A 68 -15.31 30.99 31.50
N ALA A 69 -15.16 31.55 32.70
CA ALA A 69 -14.03 31.27 33.58
C ALA A 69 -13.96 29.76 33.95
N GLU A 70 -15.13 29.17 34.22
CA GLU A 70 -15.28 27.74 34.49
C GLU A 70 -16.38 27.15 33.59
N PRO A 71 -16.06 26.75 32.37
CA PRO A 71 -17.03 26.08 31.50
C PRO A 71 -17.39 24.69 32.06
N PRO A 72 -18.66 24.26 31.96
CA PRO A 72 -19.08 22.96 32.50
C PRO A 72 -18.31 21.80 31.88
N SER A 73 -18.05 20.78 32.70
CA SER A 73 -17.21 19.62 32.31
C SER A 73 -17.67 18.89 31.06
N TRP A 74 -18.98 18.82 30.84
CA TRP A 74 -19.53 18.20 29.62
C TRP A 74 -19.14 18.93 28.31
N LEU A 75 -18.81 20.23 28.40
CA LEU A 75 -18.36 21.04 27.29
C LEU A 75 -16.83 21.00 27.11
N THR A 76 -16.08 20.69 28.16
CA THR A 76 -14.62 20.72 28.19
C THR A 76 -13.98 19.36 28.06
N THR A 77 -14.63 18.35 28.60
CA THR A 77 -14.13 16.97 28.63
C THR A 77 -15.13 16.06 27.91
N PHE A 78 -14.64 15.35 26.92
CA PHE A 78 -15.45 14.30 26.30
C PHE A 78 -15.71 13.20 27.34
N PRO A 79 -16.96 12.69 27.46
CA PRO A 79 -17.28 11.62 28.41
C PRO A 79 -16.61 10.31 28.00
N ALA A 80 -15.31 10.22 28.24
CA ALA A 80 -14.53 9.02 27.94
C ALA A 80 -14.61 8.07 29.13
N ASP A 81 -15.12 6.88 28.90
CA ASP A 81 -15.11 5.81 29.89
C ASP A 81 -13.80 5.00 29.74
N SER A 82 -12.93 5.16 30.73
CA SER A 82 -11.67 4.38 30.80
C SER A 82 -11.95 2.88 30.99
N GLY A 83 -13.07 2.51 31.62
CA GLY A 83 -13.46 1.11 31.81
C GLY A 83 -13.80 0.43 30.48
N LEU A 84 -14.55 1.10 29.61
CA LEU A 84 -14.83 0.59 28.27
C LEU A 84 -13.56 0.40 27.44
N ARG A 85 -12.65 1.37 27.46
CA ARG A 85 -11.38 1.27 26.75
C ARG A 85 -10.52 0.11 27.24
N ILE A 86 -10.37 -0.03 28.57
CA ILE A 86 -9.57 -1.11 29.17
C ILE A 86 -10.25 -2.47 28.92
N GLY A 87 -11.57 -2.55 29.03
CA GLY A 87 -12.34 -3.76 28.76
C GLY A 87 -12.20 -4.22 27.30
N ALA A 88 -12.32 -3.28 26.35
CA ALA A 88 -12.13 -3.57 24.94
C ALA A 88 -10.68 -4.00 24.63
N ALA A 89 -9.67 -3.32 25.21
CA ALA A 89 -8.27 -3.72 25.04
C ALA A 89 -8.02 -5.15 25.53
N ARG A 90 -8.48 -5.50 26.75
CA ARG A 90 -8.33 -6.86 27.29
C ARG A 90 -9.04 -7.92 26.43
N ALA A 91 -10.21 -7.62 25.90
CA ALA A 91 -10.92 -8.54 25.03
C ALA A 91 -10.15 -8.78 23.72
N ILE A 92 -9.54 -7.73 23.17
CA ILE A 92 -8.68 -7.82 21.97
C ILE A 92 -7.42 -8.62 22.31
N ASP A 93 -6.73 -8.29 23.41
CA ASP A 93 -5.52 -9.01 23.84
C ASP A 93 -5.81 -10.52 24.02
N GLY A 94 -6.91 -10.87 24.71
CA GLY A 94 -7.31 -12.26 24.88
C GLY A 94 -7.65 -12.97 23.56
N ALA A 95 -8.21 -12.26 22.59
CA ALA A 95 -8.46 -12.79 21.25
C ALA A 95 -7.14 -13.03 20.49
N PHE A 96 -6.17 -12.13 20.60
CA PHE A 96 -4.84 -12.31 20.02
C PHE A 96 -4.09 -13.48 20.65
N ASP A 97 -4.09 -13.60 21.97
CA ASP A 97 -3.46 -14.72 22.69
C ASP A 97 -4.06 -16.06 22.28
N TRP A 98 -5.40 -16.13 22.22
CA TRP A 98 -6.09 -17.34 21.78
C TRP A 98 -5.73 -17.70 20.32
N LEU A 99 -5.72 -16.71 19.41
CA LEU A 99 -5.35 -16.93 18.01
C LEU A 99 -3.88 -17.33 17.87
N ALA A 100 -2.98 -16.76 18.65
CA ALA A 100 -1.56 -17.08 18.64
C ALA A 100 -1.34 -18.55 19.05
N ILE A 101 -1.98 -19.00 20.13
CA ILE A 101 -1.89 -20.38 20.60
C ILE A 101 -2.56 -21.35 19.62
N ALA A 102 -3.78 -21.05 19.18
CA ALA A 102 -4.51 -21.92 18.27
C ALA A 102 -3.88 -22.02 16.87
N GLY A 103 -3.20 -20.96 16.44
CA GLY A 103 -2.57 -20.85 15.13
C GLY A 103 -1.07 -21.13 15.09
N GLU A 104 -0.41 -21.47 16.21
CA GLU A 104 1.04 -21.58 16.34
C GLU A 104 1.66 -22.41 15.21
N GLY A 105 1.18 -23.61 14.94
CA GLY A 105 1.71 -24.46 13.88
C GLY A 105 1.56 -23.88 12.46
N VAL A 106 0.52 -23.07 12.22
CA VAL A 106 0.32 -22.38 10.95
C VAL A 106 1.29 -21.21 10.83
N PHE A 107 1.42 -20.40 11.89
CA PHE A 107 2.32 -19.26 11.92
C PHE A 107 3.79 -19.67 11.79
N ASP A 108 4.17 -20.78 12.44
CA ASP A 108 5.50 -21.35 12.33
C ASP A 108 5.79 -21.87 10.92
N SER A 109 4.81 -22.53 10.29
CA SER A 109 4.95 -23.00 8.91
C SER A 109 5.12 -21.86 7.93
N ILE A 110 4.36 -20.77 8.09
CA ILE A 110 4.48 -19.55 7.29
C ILE A 110 5.86 -18.93 7.50
N THR A 111 6.28 -18.79 8.75
CA THR A 111 7.58 -18.24 9.12
C THR A 111 8.71 -19.07 8.51
N PHE A 112 8.62 -20.39 8.59
CA PHE A 112 9.59 -21.31 8.01
C PHE A 112 9.70 -21.15 6.48
N ALA A 113 8.56 -21.10 5.79
CA ALA A 113 8.53 -20.92 4.34
C ALA A 113 9.14 -19.58 3.90
N ILE A 114 8.79 -18.49 4.61
CA ILE A 114 9.35 -17.15 4.35
C ILE A 114 10.86 -17.13 4.64
N ARG A 115 11.27 -17.72 5.75
CA ARG A 115 12.70 -17.80 6.13
C ARG A 115 13.48 -18.59 5.10
N THR A 116 13.01 -19.75 4.66
CA THR A 116 13.68 -20.54 3.64
C THR A 116 13.87 -19.78 2.32
N LEU A 117 12.85 -19.06 1.88
CA LEU A 117 12.94 -18.23 0.68
C LEU A 117 13.92 -17.08 0.87
N LEU A 118 13.88 -16.41 2.03
CA LEU A 118 14.78 -15.30 2.36
C LEU A 118 16.23 -15.77 2.45
N ASP A 119 16.49 -16.87 3.17
CA ASP A 119 17.83 -17.43 3.34
C ASP A 119 18.44 -17.82 1.98
N ALA A 120 17.63 -18.37 1.07
CA ALA A 120 18.07 -18.68 -0.29
C ALA A 120 18.47 -17.40 -1.06
N LEU A 121 17.70 -16.32 -0.93
CA LEU A 121 18.03 -15.04 -1.59
C LEU A 121 19.24 -14.36 -0.92
N GLU A 122 19.36 -14.43 0.40
CA GLU A 122 20.52 -13.90 1.11
C GLU A 122 21.80 -14.68 0.75
N LEU A 123 21.72 -16.00 0.63
CA LEU A 123 22.85 -16.81 0.17
C LEU A 123 23.31 -16.37 -1.22
N MET A 124 22.38 -16.08 -2.13
CA MET A 124 22.70 -15.62 -3.48
C MET A 124 23.24 -14.19 -3.53
N LEU A 125 22.76 -13.28 -2.70
CA LEU A 125 23.05 -11.86 -2.81
C LEU A 125 24.09 -11.37 -1.79
N VAL A 126 24.09 -11.92 -0.58
CA VAL A 126 24.98 -11.48 0.53
C VAL A 126 26.17 -12.39 0.69
N ALA A 127 25.98 -13.73 0.66
CA ALA A 127 27.06 -14.68 0.86
C ALA A 127 27.94 -14.88 -0.40
N THR A 128 27.43 -14.57 -1.59
CA THR A 128 28.18 -14.63 -2.83
C THR A 128 29.18 -13.46 -2.93
N PRO A 129 30.40 -13.64 -3.44
CA PRO A 129 31.35 -12.55 -3.60
C PRO A 129 30.77 -11.37 -4.37
N TRP A 130 30.98 -10.16 -3.85
CA TRP A 130 30.37 -8.94 -4.39
C TRP A 130 30.57 -8.70 -5.91
N PRO A 131 31.74 -9.03 -6.52
CA PRO A 131 31.92 -8.82 -7.96
C PRO A 131 31.02 -9.72 -8.79
N VAL A 132 30.76 -10.95 -8.33
CA VAL A 132 29.89 -11.91 -9.01
C VAL A 132 28.44 -11.39 -8.99
N VAL A 133 27.98 -10.94 -7.82
CA VAL A 133 26.64 -10.37 -7.66
C VAL A 133 26.47 -9.11 -8.52
N MET A 134 27.47 -8.23 -8.53
CA MET A 134 27.44 -7.01 -9.34
C MET A 134 27.36 -7.33 -10.83
N VAL A 135 28.19 -8.24 -11.33
CA VAL A 135 28.18 -8.66 -12.74
C VAL A 135 26.86 -9.33 -13.08
N ALA A 136 26.34 -10.21 -12.22
CA ALA A 136 25.08 -10.90 -12.44
C ALA A 136 23.89 -9.91 -12.54
N ILE A 137 23.78 -8.97 -11.60
CA ILE A 137 22.70 -7.97 -11.62
C ILE A 137 22.83 -7.04 -12.84
N CYS A 138 24.04 -6.59 -13.18
CA CYS A 138 24.26 -5.79 -14.39
C CYS A 138 23.95 -6.56 -15.67
N ALA A 139 24.28 -7.85 -15.74
CA ALA A 139 23.92 -8.70 -16.87
C ALA A 139 22.41 -8.88 -17.00
N ILE A 140 21.72 -9.13 -15.88
CA ILE A 140 20.25 -9.19 -15.85
C ILE A 140 19.62 -7.87 -16.32
N ALA A 141 20.13 -6.74 -15.80
CA ALA A 141 19.69 -5.41 -16.22
C ALA A 141 19.88 -5.18 -17.72
N TRP A 142 21.02 -5.61 -18.26
CA TRP A 142 21.28 -5.51 -19.70
C TRP A 142 20.32 -6.38 -20.54
N LEU A 143 20.17 -7.62 -20.17
CA LEU A 143 19.31 -8.57 -20.91
C LEU A 143 17.84 -8.14 -20.89
N LEU A 144 17.33 -7.73 -19.72
CA LEU A 144 15.90 -7.38 -19.55
C LEU A 144 15.57 -5.96 -19.99
N ALA A 145 16.41 -4.97 -19.66
CA ALA A 145 16.10 -3.56 -19.80
C ALA A 145 17.05 -2.78 -20.74
N GLY A 146 18.16 -3.39 -21.13
CA GLY A 146 19.12 -2.83 -22.09
C GLY A 146 20.28 -2.07 -21.46
N ALA A 147 21.23 -1.63 -22.32
CA ALA A 147 22.51 -1.07 -21.89
C ALA A 147 22.39 0.17 -21.01
N ARG A 148 21.46 1.06 -21.26
CA ARG A 148 21.27 2.28 -20.46
C ARG A 148 20.92 1.97 -18.99
N VAL A 149 20.04 1.00 -18.79
CA VAL A 149 19.65 0.55 -17.44
C VAL A 149 20.80 -0.21 -16.77
N ALA A 150 21.55 -1.01 -17.52
CA ALA A 150 22.73 -1.70 -16.99
C ALA A 150 23.81 -0.72 -16.50
N ILE A 151 24.10 0.34 -17.27
CA ILE A 151 25.04 1.39 -16.87
C ILE A 151 24.55 2.11 -15.60
N PHE A 152 23.27 2.48 -15.55
CA PHE A 152 22.68 3.08 -14.36
C PHE A 152 22.78 2.16 -13.14
N THR A 153 22.43 0.88 -13.31
CA THR A 153 22.53 -0.13 -12.24
C THR A 153 23.97 -0.31 -11.77
N ALA A 154 24.95 -0.35 -12.67
CA ALA A 154 26.37 -0.41 -12.33
C ALA A 154 26.82 0.80 -11.52
N ALA A 155 26.39 2.02 -11.91
CA ALA A 155 26.70 3.24 -11.17
C ALA A 155 26.03 3.26 -9.79
N ALA A 156 24.78 2.80 -9.70
CA ALA A 156 24.05 2.65 -8.43
C ALA A 156 24.79 1.67 -7.49
N MET A 157 25.16 0.49 -8.01
CA MET A 157 25.90 -0.51 -7.23
C MET A 157 27.31 -0.03 -6.82
N ALA A 158 27.99 0.73 -7.67
CA ALA A 158 29.26 1.37 -7.32
C ALA A 158 29.09 2.36 -6.16
N TYR A 159 28.01 3.16 -6.15
CA TYR A 159 27.68 4.00 -5.01
C TYR A 159 27.51 3.18 -3.72
N LEU A 160 26.72 2.10 -3.77
CA LEU A 160 26.47 1.24 -2.60
C LEU A 160 27.78 0.62 -2.06
N ALA A 161 28.69 0.22 -2.96
CA ALA A 161 29.97 -0.37 -2.58
C ALA A 161 30.91 0.68 -1.98
N LEU A 162 31.05 1.85 -2.63
CA LEU A 162 31.99 2.90 -2.20
C LEU A 162 31.59 3.54 -0.86
N PHE A 163 30.30 3.68 -0.58
CA PHE A 163 29.82 4.23 0.68
C PHE A 163 29.60 3.18 1.79
N GLY A 164 29.97 1.92 1.56
CA GLY A 164 29.88 0.86 2.56
C GLY A 164 28.49 0.28 2.81
N PHE A 165 27.53 0.58 1.93
CA PHE A 165 26.15 0.09 2.04
C PHE A 165 25.91 -1.27 1.38
N TRP A 166 26.93 -1.93 0.84
CA TRP A 166 26.80 -3.14 0.02
C TRP A 166 26.00 -4.25 0.69
N GLU A 167 26.43 -4.72 1.87
CA GLU A 167 25.78 -5.83 2.57
C GLU A 167 24.34 -5.51 2.96
N LYS A 168 24.11 -4.31 3.52
CA LYS A 168 22.77 -3.86 3.91
C LYS A 168 21.85 -3.69 2.71
N SER A 169 22.40 -3.24 1.58
CA SER A 169 21.65 -3.13 0.31
C SER A 169 21.26 -4.50 -0.22
N MET A 170 22.17 -5.46 -0.22
CA MET A 170 21.88 -6.82 -0.68
C MET A 170 20.88 -7.53 0.23
N ALA A 171 20.98 -7.34 1.55
CA ALA A 171 19.99 -7.83 2.50
C ALA A 171 18.60 -7.19 2.27
N THR A 172 18.56 -5.89 1.98
CA THR A 172 17.32 -5.18 1.64
C THR A 172 16.72 -5.70 0.33
N VAL A 173 17.54 -5.90 -0.71
CA VAL A 173 17.11 -6.47 -2.00
C VAL A 173 16.60 -7.91 -1.83
N ALA A 174 17.23 -8.72 -0.97
CA ALA A 174 16.77 -10.07 -0.65
C ALA A 174 15.39 -10.04 0.03
N LEU A 175 15.20 -9.17 1.03
CA LEU A 175 13.92 -9.00 1.73
C LEU A 175 12.82 -8.54 0.77
N LEU A 176 13.10 -7.53 -0.06
CA LEU A 176 12.17 -7.03 -1.07
C LEU A 176 11.86 -8.07 -2.14
N GLY A 177 12.89 -8.80 -2.58
CA GLY A 177 12.74 -9.90 -3.53
C GLY A 177 11.82 -10.98 -3.00
N ALA A 178 12.03 -11.40 -1.74
CA ALA A 178 11.15 -12.38 -1.08
C ALA A 178 9.71 -11.86 -0.99
N ALA A 179 9.51 -10.62 -0.54
CA ALA A 179 8.18 -10.01 -0.47
C ALA A 179 7.52 -9.93 -1.86
N ALA A 180 8.25 -9.46 -2.86
CA ALA A 180 7.73 -9.34 -4.23
C ALA A 180 7.36 -10.70 -4.83
N VAL A 181 8.20 -11.71 -4.68
CA VAL A 181 7.93 -13.08 -5.15
C VAL A 181 6.65 -13.62 -4.53
N ILE A 182 6.49 -13.48 -3.20
CA ILE A 182 5.29 -13.94 -2.51
C ILE A 182 4.06 -13.13 -2.95
N CYS A 183 4.16 -11.79 -3.06
CA CYS A 183 3.08 -10.94 -3.55
C CYS A 183 2.61 -11.36 -4.96
N VAL A 184 3.54 -11.66 -5.84
CA VAL A 184 3.22 -12.09 -7.23
C VAL A 184 2.65 -13.51 -7.23
N ALA A 185 3.26 -14.44 -6.48
CA ALA A 185 2.83 -15.83 -6.42
C ALA A 185 1.41 -16.00 -5.86
N ILE A 186 1.01 -15.15 -4.92
CA ILE A 186 -0.34 -15.15 -4.34
C ILE A 186 -1.25 -14.17 -5.09
N GLY A 187 -0.77 -12.98 -5.38
CA GLY A 187 -1.59 -11.88 -5.88
C GLY A 187 -2.04 -12.07 -7.32
N VAL A 188 -1.20 -12.62 -8.21
CA VAL A 188 -1.60 -12.90 -9.60
C VAL A 188 -2.69 -13.97 -9.68
N PRO A 189 -2.55 -15.16 -9.05
CA PRO A 189 -3.63 -16.15 -9.03
C PRO A 189 -4.92 -15.63 -8.38
N ALA A 190 -4.82 -14.87 -7.27
CA ALA A 190 -5.96 -14.24 -6.63
C ALA A 190 -6.65 -13.24 -7.58
N GLY A 191 -5.89 -12.38 -8.27
CA GLY A 191 -6.42 -11.44 -9.26
C GLY A 191 -7.12 -12.12 -10.42
N ILE A 192 -6.55 -13.23 -10.94
CA ILE A 192 -7.19 -14.07 -11.97
C ILE A 192 -8.50 -14.65 -11.44
N TRP A 193 -8.53 -15.16 -10.23
CA TRP A 193 -9.75 -15.69 -9.63
C TRP A 193 -10.82 -14.61 -9.45
N PHE A 194 -10.46 -13.45 -8.92
CA PHE A 194 -11.36 -12.32 -8.73
C PHE A 194 -11.88 -11.74 -10.05
N SER A 195 -11.12 -11.83 -11.15
CA SER A 195 -11.61 -11.42 -12.47
C SER A 195 -12.80 -12.26 -12.96
N LYS A 196 -12.85 -13.54 -12.53
CA LYS A 196 -13.88 -14.51 -12.94
C LYS A 196 -15.12 -14.54 -12.05
N SER A 197 -15.06 -13.92 -10.85
CA SER A 197 -16.15 -13.91 -9.88
C SER A 197 -16.34 -12.52 -9.29
N GLU A 198 -17.38 -11.81 -9.75
CA GLU A 198 -17.71 -10.48 -9.24
C GLU A 198 -18.05 -10.50 -7.75
N LYS A 199 -18.73 -11.55 -7.29
CA LYS A 199 -19.07 -11.72 -5.87
C LYS A 199 -17.81 -11.87 -5.01
N ALA A 200 -16.85 -12.70 -5.44
CA ALA A 200 -15.58 -12.87 -4.73
C ALA A 200 -14.78 -11.56 -4.71
N TYR A 201 -14.73 -10.84 -5.84
CA TYR A 201 -14.05 -9.54 -5.89
C TYR A 201 -14.73 -8.48 -5.01
N ALA A 202 -16.06 -8.42 -5.01
CA ALA A 202 -16.82 -7.50 -4.17
C ALA A 202 -16.58 -7.77 -2.68
N ALA A 203 -16.47 -9.05 -2.27
CA ALA A 203 -16.14 -9.43 -0.90
C ALA A 203 -14.67 -9.13 -0.54
N ALA A 204 -13.75 -9.28 -1.49
CA ALA A 204 -12.33 -9.00 -1.26
C ALA A 204 -11.99 -7.50 -1.24
N ARG A 205 -12.76 -6.67 -1.97
CA ARG A 205 -12.50 -5.22 -2.10
C ARG A 205 -12.37 -4.50 -0.77
N PRO A 206 -13.27 -4.64 0.23
CA PRO A 206 -13.10 -3.99 1.53
C PRO A 206 -11.81 -4.40 2.24
N VAL A 207 -11.39 -5.66 2.11
CA VAL A 207 -10.14 -6.15 2.71
C VAL A 207 -8.93 -5.50 2.03
N LEU A 208 -8.92 -5.45 0.69
CA LEU A 208 -7.87 -4.78 -0.07
C LEU A 208 -7.83 -3.27 0.20
N ASP A 209 -9.00 -2.63 0.41
CA ASP A 209 -9.08 -1.21 0.79
C ASP A 209 -8.53 -1.01 2.20
N PHE A 210 -8.90 -1.87 3.16
CA PHE A 210 -8.39 -1.85 4.53
C PHE A 210 -6.86 -1.98 4.56
N MET A 211 -6.30 -2.93 3.79
CA MET A 211 -4.85 -3.13 3.67
C MET A 211 -4.09 -1.87 3.20
N GLN A 212 -4.72 -0.98 2.43
CA GLN A 212 -4.07 0.23 1.89
C GLN A 212 -4.41 1.51 2.65
N THR A 213 -5.51 1.54 3.38
CA THR A 213 -5.96 2.74 4.11
C THR A 213 -5.46 2.79 5.53
N MET A 214 -5.17 1.65 6.14
CA MET A 214 -4.66 1.58 7.50
C MET A 214 -3.22 2.07 7.56
N PRO A 215 -2.85 2.90 8.55
CA PRO A 215 -1.45 3.31 8.74
C PRO A 215 -0.52 2.11 8.86
N ALA A 216 0.62 2.15 8.16
CA ALA A 216 1.54 1.02 8.07
C ALA A 216 2.03 0.50 9.44
N PHE A 217 2.19 1.37 10.42
CA PHE A 217 2.58 1.00 11.79
C PHE A 217 1.56 0.09 12.49
N VAL A 218 0.27 0.21 12.14
CA VAL A 218 -0.78 -0.58 12.80
C VAL A 218 -0.70 -2.06 12.40
N TYR A 219 -0.21 -2.37 11.19
CA TYR A 219 0.02 -3.77 10.77
C TYR A 219 1.10 -4.46 11.59
N LEU A 220 2.05 -3.70 12.12
CA LEU A 220 3.14 -4.29 12.90
C LEU A 220 2.63 -4.94 14.17
N ILE A 221 1.54 -4.42 14.77
CA ILE A 221 0.98 -4.95 16.02
C ILE A 221 0.57 -6.44 15.87
N PRO A 222 -0.36 -6.81 14.97
CA PRO A 222 -0.71 -8.22 14.78
C PRO A 222 0.44 -9.06 14.25
N VAL A 223 1.29 -8.48 13.40
CA VAL A 223 2.44 -9.21 12.85
C VAL A 223 3.43 -9.57 13.96
N ILE A 224 3.73 -8.65 14.88
CA ILE A 224 4.61 -8.91 16.02
C ILE A 224 3.95 -9.93 16.98
N ALA A 225 2.65 -9.80 17.22
CA ALA A 225 1.94 -10.70 18.14
C ALA A 225 1.96 -12.16 17.66
N PHE A 226 1.84 -12.41 16.35
CA PHE A 226 1.78 -13.77 15.80
C PHE A 226 3.11 -14.33 15.32
N PHE A 227 4.04 -13.48 14.89
CA PHE A 227 5.30 -13.89 14.22
C PHE A 227 6.57 -13.39 14.91
N GLY A 228 6.42 -12.63 16.01
CA GLY A 228 7.55 -12.04 16.72
C GLY A 228 8.21 -10.89 15.96
N THR A 229 9.52 -10.72 16.17
CA THR A 229 10.34 -9.66 15.54
C THR A 229 11.37 -10.24 14.59
N GLY A 230 11.86 -9.44 13.64
CA GLY A 230 12.89 -9.82 12.68
C GLY A 230 12.49 -9.72 11.22
N LYS A 231 13.28 -10.35 10.33
CA LYS A 231 13.06 -10.28 8.87
C LYS A 231 11.77 -10.94 8.38
N PRO A 232 11.40 -12.17 8.83
CA PRO A 232 10.14 -12.80 8.37
C PRO A 232 8.88 -11.99 8.68
N PRO A 233 8.66 -11.49 9.93
CA PRO A 233 7.55 -10.58 10.21
C PRO A 233 7.64 -9.26 9.43
N GLY A 234 8.85 -8.73 9.15
CA GLY A 234 9.04 -7.59 8.27
C GLY A 234 8.53 -7.84 6.85
N ILE A 235 8.77 -9.03 6.30
CA ILE A 235 8.23 -9.46 5.00
C ILE A 235 6.69 -9.53 5.07
N LEU A 236 6.12 -10.12 6.10
CA LEU A 236 4.66 -10.22 6.25
C LEU A 236 3.97 -8.84 6.29
N ALA A 237 4.51 -7.91 7.07
CA ALA A 237 4.01 -6.54 7.09
C ALA A 237 4.10 -5.89 5.70
N THR A 238 5.19 -6.14 4.98
CA THR A 238 5.40 -5.67 3.60
C THR A 238 4.40 -6.30 2.63
N LEU A 239 4.06 -7.59 2.79
CA LEU A 239 3.05 -8.27 1.97
C LEU A 239 1.66 -7.64 2.13
N VAL A 240 1.24 -7.34 3.36
CA VAL A 240 -0.06 -6.71 3.63
C VAL A 240 -0.18 -5.38 2.85
N PHE A 241 0.87 -4.58 2.85
CA PHE A 241 0.86 -3.28 2.18
C PHE A 241 1.06 -3.37 0.66
N GLY A 242 1.92 -4.28 0.20
CA GLY A 242 2.35 -4.40 -1.20
C GLY A 242 1.45 -5.25 -2.09
N MET A 243 0.66 -6.17 -1.53
CA MET A 243 -0.12 -7.14 -2.31
C MET A 243 -1.34 -6.56 -3.06
N PRO A 244 -2.09 -5.56 -2.55
CA PRO A 244 -3.31 -5.10 -3.21
C PRO A 244 -3.14 -4.61 -4.66
N PRO A 245 -2.07 -3.89 -5.06
CA PRO A 245 -1.91 -3.44 -6.44
C PRO A 245 -1.84 -4.59 -7.45
N VAL A 246 -1.04 -5.63 -7.18
CA VAL A 246 -0.92 -6.76 -8.09
C VAL A 246 -2.23 -7.52 -8.24
N ILE A 247 -3.01 -7.68 -7.15
CA ILE A 247 -4.33 -8.31 -7.20
C ILE A 247 -5.28 -7.48 -8.06
N ARG A 248 -5.38 -6.16 -7.79
CA ARG A 248 -6.31 -5.27 -8.47
C ARG A 248 -5.99 -5.11 -9.95
N LEU A 249 -4.73 -4.89 -10.29
CA LEU A 249 -4.32 -4.68 -11.67
C LEU A 249 -4.35 -5.99 -12.48
N THR A 250 -4.10 -7.14 -11.85
CA THR A 250 -4.34 -8.44 -12.49
C THR A 250 -5.83 -8.64 -12.76
N ALA A 251 -6.70 -8.40 -11.79
CA ALA A 251 -8.14 -8.55 -11.98
C ALA A 251 -8.66 -7.58 -13.06
N LEU A 252 -8.19 -6.34 -13.06
CA LEU A 252 -8.54 -5.33 -14.07
C LEU A 252 -8.05 -5.73 -15.46
N GLY A 253 -6.79 -6.15 -15.60
CA GLY A 253 -6.21 -6.58 -16.86
C GLY A 253 -6.94 -7.79 -17.46
N MET A 254 -7.28 -8.76 -16.63
CA MET A 254 -8.07 -9.93 -17.04
C MET A 254 -9.50 -9.57 -17.47
N LYS A 255 -10.16 -8.64 -16.78
CA LYS A 255 -11.49 -8.13 -17.16
C LYS A 255 -11.45 -7.26 -18.41
N GLY A 256 -10.32 -6.62 -18.69
CA GLY A 256 -10.10 -5.78 -19.86
C GLY A 256 -9.85 -6.55 -21.16
N VAL A 257 -9.72 -7.88 -21.11
CA VAL A 257 -9.56 -8.70 -22.31
C VAL A 257 -10.85 -8.63 -23.16
N PRO A 258 -10.78 -8.26 -24.45
CA PRO A 258 -11.95 -8.12 -25.31
C PRO A 258 -12.73 -9.43 -25.45
N GLY A 259 -14.06 -9.37 -25.24
CA GLY A 259 -14.95 -10.54 -25.30
C GLY A 259 -14.92 -11.24 -26.65
N ASN A 260 -14.86 -10.48 -27.75
CA ASN A 260 -14.80 -11.02 -29.12
C ASN A 260 -13.57 -11.92 -29.34
N VAL A 261 -12.42 -11.61 -28.72
CA VAL A 261 -11.20 -12.45 -28.85
C VAL A 261 -11.39 -13.77 -28.10
N THR A 262 -11.99 -13.73 -26.90
CA THR A 262 -12.27 -14.92 -26.10
C THR A 262 -13.36 -15.80 -26.72
N GLU A 263 -14.37 -15.20 -27.36
CA GLU A 263 -15.42 -15.90 -28.11
C GLU A 263 -14.87 -16.53 -29.38
N ALA A 264 -14.06 -15.82 -30.14
CA ALA A 264 -13.38 -16.38 -31.32
C ALA A 264 -12.52 -17.59 -30.95
N ALA A 265 -11.70 -17.49 -29.90
CA ALA A 265 -10.91 -18.62 -29.42
C ALA A 265 -11.79 -19.82 -29.01
N ALA A 266 -12.94 -19.59 -28.40
CA ALA A 266 -13.89 -20.64 -28.06
C ALA A 266 -14.52 -21.27 -29.30
N ALA A 267 -14.87 -20.48 -30.33
CA ALA A 267 -15.42 -20.95 -31.59
C ALA A 267 -14.44 -21.88 -32.37
N PHE A 268 -13.12 -21.63 -32.22
CA PHE A 268 -12.07 -22.51 -32.71
C PHE A 268 -11.76 -23.71 -31.81
N GLY A 269 -12.61 -23.99 -30.82
CA GLY A 269 -12.48 -25.17 -29.97
C GLY A 269 -11.46 -25.04 -28.81
N ALA A 270 -11.01 -23.82 -28.49
CA ALA A 270 -10.06 -23.60 -27.40
C ALA A 270 -10.68 -23.99 -26.04
N THR A 271 -10.04 -24.88 -25.32
CA THR A 271 -10.43 -25.23 -23.94
C THR A 271 -10.27 -24.05 -23.00
N ARG A 272 -10.96 -24.05 -21.84
CA ARG A 272 -10.85 -22.98 -20.82
C ARG A 272 -9.39 -22.75 -20.37
N ARG A 273 -8.60 -23.82 -20.20
CA ARG A 273 -7.17 -23.73 -19.84
C ARG A 273 -6.34 -23.10 -20.95
N PHE A 274 -6.54 -23.53 -22.20
CA PHE A 274 -5.84 -22.98 -23.35
C PHE A 274 -6.15 -21.48 -23.51
N ARG A 275 -7.42 -21.09 -23.43
CA ARG A 275 -7.87 -19.69 -23.51
C ARG A 275 -7.23 -18.84 -22.42
N LEU A 276 -7.20 -19.32 -21.14
CA LEU A 276 -6.56 -18.61 -20.04
C LEU A 276 -5.08 -18.36 -20.30
N TRP A 277 -4.32 -19.41 -20.66
CA TRP A 277 -2.86 -19.32 -20.75
C TRP A 277 -2.35 -18.72 -22.06
N LYS A 278 -3.06 -18.92 -23.17
CA LYS A 278 -2.60 -18.52 -24.49
C LYS A 278 -3.29 -17.29 -25.07
N VAL A 279 -4.41 -16.87 -24.47
CA VAL A 279 -5.20 -15.72 -24.94
C VAL A 279 -5.35 -14.68 -23.86
N GLU A 280 -6.05 -15.03 -22.77
CA GLU A 280 -6.42 -14.05 -21.73
C GLU A 280 -5.19 -13.50 -21.00
N LEU A 281 -4.31 -14.38 -20.51
CA LEU A 281 -3.13 -14.00 -19.74
C LEU A 281 -2.12 -13.17 -20.55
N PRO A 282 -1.76 -13.50 -21.78
CA PRO A 282 -0.88 -12.66 -22.60
C PRO A 282 -1.45 -11.26 -22.87
N LEU A 283 -2.77 -11.16 -23.13
CA LEU A 283 -3.42 -9.87 -23.33
C LEU A 283 -3.53 -9.04 -22.05
N ALA A 284 -3.65 -9.67 -20.88
CA ALA A 284 -3.66 -9.01 -19.58
C ALA A 284 -2.24 -8.67 -19.07
N MET A 285 -1.19 -9.23 -19.69
CA MET A 285 0.19 -9.10 -19.21
C MET A 285 0.68 -7.66 -19.00
N PRO A 286 0.34 -6.66 -19.84
CA PRO A 286 0.72 -5.28 -19.59
C PRO A 286 0.19 -4.75 -18.25
N SER A 287 -1.08 -5.02 -17.93
CA SER A 287 -1.69 -4.62 -16.64
C SER A 287 -1.09 -5.39 -15.46
N ILE A 288 -0.81 -6.68 -15.64
CA ILE A 288 -0.16 -7.50 -14.61
C ILE A 288 1.24 -6.97 -14.30
N LYS A 289 2.04 -6.67 -15.32
CA LYS A 289 3.38 -6.07 -15.15
C LYS A 289 3.32 -4.74 -14.43
N THR A 290 2.36 -3.88 -14.75
CA THR A 290 2.13 -2.63 -14.03
C THR A 290 1.80 -2.89 -12.56
N GLY A 291 0.97 -3.90 -12.27
CA GLY A 291 0.66 -4.32 -10.91
C GLY A 291 1.88 -4.81 -10.13
N VAL A 292 2.70 -5.64 -10.75
CA VAL A 292 3.96 -6.12 -10.16
C VAL A 292 4.90 -4.96 -9.86
N ASN A 293 5.08 -4.05 -10.80
CA ASN A 293 5.94 -2.88 -10.63
C ASN A 293 5.48 -1.98 -9.47
N GLN A 294 4.18 -1.70 -9.41
CA GLN A 294 3.61 -0.91 -8.32
C GLN A 294 3.73 -1.63 -6.96
N THR A 295 3.59 -2.95 -6.92
CA THR A 295 3.82 -3.77 -5.73
C THR A 295 5.26 -3.64 -5.23
N ILE A 296 6.26 -3.71 -6.12
CA ILE A 296 7.67 -3.57 -5.74
C ILE A 296 7.93 -2.19 -5.13
N LEU A 297 7.40 -1.12 -5.72
CA LEU A 297 7.54 0.23 -5.19
C LEU A 297 6.88 0.38 -3.81
N MET A 298 5.72 -0.25 -3.61
CA MET A 298 5.07 -0.27 -2.29
C MET A 298 5.86 -1.09 -1.26
N CYS A 299 6.41 -2.23 -1.65
CA CYS A 299 7.29 -3.01 -0.78
C CYS A 299 8.52 -2.20 -0.34
N LEU A 300 9.10 -1.41 -1.25
CA LEU A 300 10.22 -0.51 -0.94
C LEU A 300 9.86 0.54 0.11
N SER A 301 8.66 1.09 0.05
CA SER A 301 8.18 2.07 1.04
C SER A 301 8.12 1.49 2.46
N MET A 302 8.00 0.16 2.58
CA MET A 302 7.94 -0.53 3.87
C MET A 302 9.31 -0.86 4.48
N VAL A 303 10.42 -0.66 3.77
CA VAL A 303 11.78 -1.04 4.23
C VAL A 303 12.12 -0.40 5.56
N VAL A 304 11.92 0.91 5.70
CA VAL A 304 12.21 1.65 6.93
C VAL A 304 11.28 1.23 8.07
N ILE A 305 10.01 0.99 7.74
CA ILE A 305 9.00 0.56 8.72
C ILE A 305 9.29 -0.87 9.21
N ALA A 306 9.69 -1.77 8.31
CA ALA A 306 10.08 -3.13 8.67
C ALA A 306 11.33 -3.15 9.59
N SER A 307 12.21 -2.17 9.47
CA SER A 307 13.37 -2.05 10.35
C SER A 307 13.02 -1.75 11.81
N LEU A 308 11.85 -1.12 12.07
CA LEU A 308 11.34 -0.91 13.43
C LEU A 308 11.08 -2.22 14.19
N ILE A 309 10.80 -3.29 13.47
CA ILE A 309 10.56 -4.63 14.04
C ILE A 309 11.75 -5.57 13.87
N GLY A 310 12.94 -5.02 13.56
CA GLY A 310 14.18 -5.77 13.49
C GLY A 310 14.49 -6.40 12.13
N ALA A 311 13.84 -5.99 11.05
CA ALA A 311 14.23 -6.37 9.70
C ALA A 311 15.49 -5.58 9.29
N LYS A 312 16.65 -6.18 9.45
CA LYS A 312 17.96 -5.57 9.16
C LYS A 312 18.13 -5.26 7.68
N GLY A 313 18.76 -4.11 7.39
CA GLY A 313 19.05 -3.64 6.03
C GLY A 313 19.25 -2.13 5.99
N LEU A 314 19.12 -1.51 4.81
CA LEU A 314 19.25 -0.05 4.61
C LEU A 314 18.24 0.78 5.42
N GLY A 315 17.08 0.23 5.73
CA GLY A 315 16.08 0.91 6.55
C GLY A 315 16.55 1.16 7.98
N GLU A 316 17.45 0.30 8.51
CA GLU A 316 18.05 0.46 9.82
C GLU A 316 18.92 1.73 9.89
N ASP A 317 19.73 1.99 8.85
CA ASP A 317 20.58 3.19 8.79
C ASP A 317 19.74 4.48 8.73
N VAL A 318 18.63 4.46 8.01
CA VAL A 318 17.70 5.60 7.97
C VAL A 318 17.03 5.80 9.32
N LEU A 319 16.63 4.70 9.98
CA LEU A 319 16.00 4.76 11.30
C LEU A 319 16.97 5.29 12.35
N GLU A 320 18.21 4.79 12.35
CA GLU A 320 19.27 5.25 13.24
C GLU A 320 19.57 6.74 13.02
N ALA A 321 19.69 7.15 11.76
CA ALA A 321 19.91 8.56 11.42
C ALA A 321 18.76 9.47 11.90
N LEU A 322 17.51 9.01 11.84
CA LEU A 322 16.37 9.73 12.38
C LEU A 322 16.41 9.83 13.92
N GLN A 323 16.81 8.77 14.60
CA GLN A 323 16.90 8.74 16.06
C GLN A 323 17.98 9.67 16.61
N TYR A 324 19.11 9.77 15.92
CA TYR A 324 20.25 10.58 16.33
C TYR A 324 20.34 11.93 15.62
N ALA A 325 19.33 12.31 14.82
CA ALA A 325 19.34 13.51 13.98
C ALA A 325 20.62 13.65 13.12
N ALA A 326 21.12 12.51 12.60
CA ALA A 326 22.31 12.44 11.76
C ALA A 326 21.96 12.69 10.28
N GLU A 327 21.74 13.96 9.91
CA GLU A 327 21.20 14.38 8.61
C GLU A 327 22.00 13.84 7.42
N GLY A 328 23.33 13.96 7.47
CA GLY A 328 24.22 13.51 6.39
C GLY A 328 24.14 11.97 6.18
N GLN A 329 24.18 11.21 7.27
CA GLN A 329 24.09 9.75 7.22
C GLN A 329 22.69 9.29 6.72
N GLY A 330 21.64 9.95 7.20
CA GLY A 330 20.28 9.68 6.75
C GLY A 330 20.08 9.95 5.26
N MET A 331 20.66 11.03 4.73
CA MET A 331 20.61 11.34 3.31
C MET A 331 21.36 10.31 2.46
N LEU A 332 22.54 9.88 2.90
CA LEU A 332 23.31 8.84 2.18
C LEU A 332 22.56 7.49 2.17
N ALA A 333 22.02 7.07 3.31
CA ALA A 333 21.22 5.85 3.41
C ALA A 333 19.91 5.96 2.58
N GLY A 334 19.26 7.09 2.60
CA GLY A 334 18.07 7.37 1.78
C GLY A 334 18.35 7.30 0.27
N LEU A 335 19.49 7.84 -0.18
CA LEU A 335 19.94 7.71 -1.56
C LEU A 335 20.28 6.26 -1.91
N ALA A 336 20.84 5.48 -0.99
CA ALA A 336 21.09 4.05 -1.19
C ALA A 336 19.80 3.28 -1.44
N ILE A 337 18.76 3.54 -0.63
CA ILE A 337 17.41 2.96 -0.85
C ILE A 337 16.86 3.40 -2.21
N LEU A 338 16.95 4.68 -2.55
CA LEU A 338 16.49 5.21 -3.83
C LEU A 338 17.17 4.51 -5.02
N PHE A 339 18.48 4.33 -4.98
CA PHE A 339 19.21 3.66 -6.07
C PHE A 339 18.84 2.18 -6.19
N CYS A 340 18.67 1.47 -5.07
CA CYS A 340 18.13 0.11 -5.07
C CYS A 340 16.73 0.06 -5.68
N ALA A 341 15.86 0.99 -5.29
CA ALA A 341 14.50 1.13 -5.79
C ALA A 341 14.46 1.33 -7.30
N MET A 342 15.21 2.32 -7.78
CA MET A 342 15.26 2.67 -9.20
C MET A 342 15.86 1.56 -10.05
N ALA A 343 16.90 0.88 -9.57
CA ALA A 343 17.50 -0.25 -10.27
C ALA A 343 16.51 -1.40 -10.41
N LEU A 344 15.84 -1.80 -9.33
CA LEU A 344 14.82 -2.85 -9.35
C LEU A 344 13.63 -2.49 -10.25
N ASP A 345 13.11 -1.27 -10.12
CA ASP A 345 12.00 -0.77 -10.94
C ASP A 345 12.32 -0.86 -12.44
N ARG A 346 13.49 -0.35 -12.85
CA ARG A 346 13.92 -0.35 -14.25
C ARG A 346 14.18 -1.75 -14.79
N ILE A 347 14.73 -2.65 -13.99
CA ILE A 347 14.98 -4.04 -14.37
C ILE A 347 13.65 -4.77 -14.59
N VAL A 348 12.70 -4.60 -13.68
CA VAL A 348 11.39 -5.26 -13.73
C VAL A 348 10.50 -4.68 -14.84
N ALA A 349 10.52 -3.36 -15.02
CA ALA A 349 9.81 -2.72 -16.13
C ALA A 349 10.27 -3.27 -17.50
N GLY A 350 11.54 -3.68 -17.60
CA GLY A 350 12.09 -4.28 -18.81
C GLY A 350 12.20 -3.28 -19.96
N ARG A 351 12.44 -3.78 -21.19
CA ARG A 351 12.42 -2.98 -22.40
C ARG A 351 10.97 -2.56 -22.67
N SER A 352 10.65 -1.30 -22.45
CA SER A 352 9.41 -0.72 -22.98
C SER A 352 9.45 -0.88 -24.50
N ALA A 353 8.51 -1.61 -25.09
CA ALA A 353 8.33 -1.57 -26.53
C ALA A 353 8.15 -0.10 -26.93
N PRO A 354 8.83 0.41 -27.97
CA PRO A 354 8.55 1.74 -28.46
C PRO A 354 7.05 1.82 -28.75
N ALA A 355 6.39 2.83 -28.20
CA ALA A 355 5.01 3.14 -28.56
C ALA A 355 5.01 3.25 -30.09
N SER A 356 4.37 2.29 -30.77
CA SER A 356 4.13 2.39 -32.20
C SER A 356 3.30 3.65 -32.42
N ALA A 357 3.96 4.65 -33.05
CA ALA A 357 3.33 5.86 -33.49
C ALA A 357 2.23 5.56 -34.50
#